data_51b88be11e172c2a6d5890972aa18b2f
#
_entry.id   51b88be11e172c2a6d5890972aa18b2f
#
_cell.length_a   1.000
_cell.length_b   1.000
_cell.length_c   1.000
_cell.angle_alpha   90.00
_cell.angle_beta   90.00
_cell.angle_gamma   90.00
#
_symmetry.space_group_name_H-M   'P 1'
#
loop_
_entity.id
_entity.type
_entity.pdbx_description
1 polymer ?
#
loop_
_entity_poly.entity_id
_entity_poly.type
_entity_poly.pdbx_seq_one_letter_code
_entity_poly.pdbx_strand_id
1 'polypeptide(L)'
;MANSSEIVAHIDGGSRGNPGPAAYGVAIETAQGQAVTAFAKFIGRTTNNFAEYQGLLAALEYALSHGYPRLRVLTDSELMARQISGQYKVRSPDLKPLFDQARAMIARLESFSIRHVYREQNREADRLANQAMDDAERGKGSRSPSPHPLVPSASEEASANRRVAEGVAPAPHASTMAPPKPRPVAATFQKGVLHPHTQLPLLDGEEVDLEIRRKK
;
A
#
# COMPACT_ATOMS: atom_id res chain seq x y z
N MET A 1 14.80 15.30 -12.64
CA MET A 1 13.43 14.80 -12.49
C MET A 1 13.34 14.19 -11.11
N ALA A 2 12.58 14.77 -10.20
CA ALA A 2 12.39 14.20 -8.86
C ALA A 2 11.65 12.88 -9.01
N ASN A 3 12.37 11.78 -8.87
CA ASN A 3 11.78 10.46 -8.76
C ASN A 3 10.81 10.53 -7.58
N SER A 4 9.53 10.27 -7.81
CA SER A 4 8.56 10.10 -6.73
C SER A 4 9.02 8.91 -5.90
N SER A 5 9.78 9.20 -4.86
CA SER A 5 10.42 8.20 -4.02
C SER A 5 9.44 7.45 -3.11
N GLU A 6 8.15 7.65 -3.30
CA GLU A 6 7.06 7.01 -2.55
C GLU A 6 6.23 6.09 -3.43
N ILE A 7 5.99 4.89 -2.95
CA ILE A 7 5.05 3.93 -3.53
C ILE A 7 3.97 3.54 -2.54
N VAL A 8 2.82 3.16 -3.08
CA VAL A 8 1.67 2.63 -2.34
C VAL A 8 1.53 1.16 -2.69
N ALA A 9 1.51 0.30 -1.69
CA ALA A 9 1.32 -1.14 -1.86
C ALA A 9 -0.01 -1.56 -1.25
N HIS A 10 -0.91 -2.07 -2.09
CA HIS A 10 -2.09 -2.80 -1.67
C HIS A 10 -1.70 -4.24 -1.43
N ILE A 11 -1.96 -4.76 -0.25
CA ILE A 11 -1.60 -6.13 0.13
C ILE A 11 -2.82 -6.87 0.67
N ASP A 12 -2.91 -8.14 0.31
CA ASP A 12 -3.88 -9.08 0.87
C ASP A 12 -3.22 -10.44 1.10
N GLY A 13 -3.71 -11.17 2.08
CA GLY A 13 -3.31 -12.53 2.36
C GLY A 13 -4.51 -13.36 2.76
N GLY A 14 -4.67 -14.51 2.14
CA GLY A 14 -5.81 -15.38 2.37
C GLY A 14 -5.45 -16.84 2.56
N SER A 15 -6.34 -17.57 3.23
CA SER A 15 -6.27 -19.03 3.31
C SER A 15 -7.65 -19.66 3.14
N ARG A 16 -7.72 -20.76 2.41
CA ARG A 16 -8.94 -21.59 2.26
C ARG A 16 -9.02 -22.60 3.41
N GLY A 17 -9.61 -22.16 4.49
CA GLY A 17 -9.53 -22.79 5.81
C GLY A 17 -8.43 -22.17 6.67
N ASN A 18 -8.46 -22.39 8.00
CA ASN A 18 -7.54 -21.73 8.92
C ASN A 18 -7.01 -22.72 9.97
N PRO A 19 -5.89 -23.46 9.69
CA PRO A 19 -5.01 -23.34 8.51
C PRO A 19 -5.56 -24.03 7.26
N GLY A 20 -5.15 -23.53 6.08
CA GLY A 20 -5.52 -24.07 4.78
C GLY A 20 -4.54 -23.67 3.66
N PRO A 21 -4.80 -24.06 2.40
CA PRO A 21 -4.09 -23.52 1.25
C PRO A 21 -4.13 -22.00 1.29
N ALA A 22 -2.96 -21.37 1.21
CA ALA A 22 -2.81 -19.95 1.47
C ALA A 22 -1.92 -19.27 0.43
N ALA A 23 -2.23 -18.01 0.14
CA ALA A 23 -1.45 -17.16 -0.75
C ALA A 23 -1.52 -15.71 -0.30
N TYR A 24 -0.64 -14.88 -0.83
CA TYR A 24 -0.73 -13.44 -0.74
C TYR A 24 -0.71 -12.79 -2.12
N GLY A 25 -1.30 -11.60 -2.23
CA GLY A 25 -1.27 -10.72 -3.38
C GLY A 25 -0.75 -9.34 -3.00
N VAL A 26 0.00 -8.73 -3.91
CA VAL A 26 0.57 -7.38 -3.77
C VAL A 26 0.36 -6.63 -5.07
N ALA A 27 -0.24 -5.45 -5.01
CA ALA A 27 -0.34 -4.51 -6.12
C ALA A 27 0.32 -3.19 -5.70
N ILE A 28 1.27 -2.71 -6.50
CA ILE A 28 2.07 -1.52 -6.18
C ILE A 28 1.84 -0.45 -7.22
N GLU A 29 1.60 0.75 -6.75
CA GLU A 29 1.42 1.95 -7.56
C GLU A 29 2.29 3.10 -7.04
N THR A 30 2.47 4.12 -7.87
CA THR A 30 3.08 5.38 -7.44
C THR A 30 2.11 6.16 -6.55
N ALA A 31 2.60 7.18 -5.85
CA ALA A 31 1.74 8.09 -5.07
C ALA A 31 0.65 8.79 -5.92
N GLN A 32 0.79 8.80 -7.26
CA GLN A 32 -0.18 9.36 -8.21
C GLN A 32 -1.15 8.31 -8.77
N GLY A 33 -1.10 7.06 -8.27
CA GLY A 33 -2.00 5.99 -8.70
C GLY A 33 -1.58 5.31 -10.02
N GLN A 34 -0.35 5.51 -10.50
CA GLN A 34 0.15 4.79 -11.67
C GLN A 34 0.64 3.40 -11.25
N ALA A 35 0.15 2.35 -11.90
CA ALA A 35 0.58 0.99 -11.63
C ALA A 35 2.09 0.81 -11.89
N VAL A 36 2.78 0.24 -10.91
CA VAL A 36 4.21 -0.08 -10.96
C VAL A 36 4.41 -1.56 -11.21
N THR A 37 3.80 -2.42 -10.38
CA THR A 37 3.87 -3.87 -10.49
C THR A 37 2.75 -4.53 -9.71
N ALA A 38 2.46 -5.80 -10.03
CA ALA A 38 1.56 -6.63 -9.25
C ALA A 38 2.07 -8.08 -9.26
N PHE A 39 2.01 -8.76 -8.14
CA PHE A 39 2.45 -10.14 -8.00
C PHE A 39 1.71 -10.85 -6.87
N ALA A 40 1.74 -12.17 -6.92
CA ALA A 40 1.17 -13.02 -5.89
C ALA A 40 2.01 -14.28 -5.72
N LYS A 41 1.87 -14.94 -4.57
CA LYS A 41 2.57 -16.19 -4.31
C LYS A 41 1.72 -17.12 -3.45
N PHE A 42 1.60 -18.36 -3.91
CA PHE A 42 1.11 -19.46 -3.09
C PHE A 42 2.18 -19.86 -2.07
N ILE A 43 1.81 -19.98 -0.80
CA ILE A 43 2.74 -20.21 0.31
C ILE A 43 2.50 -21.52 1.06
N GLY A 44 1.76 -22.44 0.42
CA GLY A 44 1.44 -23.75 1.03
C GLY A 44 0.24 -23.68 1.97
N ARG A 45 0.26 -24.49 3.03
CA ARG A 45 -0.83 -24.53 4.03
C ARG A 45 -0.43 -23.74 5.27
N THR A 46 -1.16 -22.68 5.55
CA THR A 46 -0.93 -21.84 6.74
C THR A 46 -2.22 -21.08 7.13
N THR A 47 -2.13 -20.22 8.13
CA THR A 47 -3.25 -19.39 8.59
C THR A 47 -3.39 -18.11 7.76
N ASN A 48 -4.59 -17.52 7.78
CA ASN A 48 -4.86 -16.24 7.14
C ASN A 48 -3.88 -15.15 7.59
N ASN A 49 -3.75 -14.96 8.90
CA ASN A 49 -2.86 -13.93 9.45
C ASN A 49 -1.39 -14.12 9.02
N PHE A 50 -0.94 -15.37 8.88
CA PHE A 50 0.41 -15.65 8.39
C PHE A 50 0.56 -15.21 6.92
N ALA A 51 -0.44 -15.47 6.08
CA ALA A 51 -0.46 -15.04 4.68
C ALA A 51 -0.46 -13.51 4.54
N GLU A 52 -1.23 -12.80 5.37
CA GLU A 52 -1.24 -11.33 5.43
C GLU A 52 0.16 -10.76 5.76
N TYR A 53 0.83 -11.32 6.78
CA TYR A 53 2.21 -10.91 7.10
C TYR A 53 3.21 -11.21 5.98
N GLN A 54 3.04 -12.31 5.24
CA GLN A 54 3.87 -12.62 4.08
C GLN A 54 3.69 -11.59 2.95
N GLY A 55 2.46 -11.12 2.72
CA GLY A 55 2.17 -10.02 1.80
C GLY A 55 2.86 -8.72 2.20
N LEU A 56 2.82 -8.37 3.51
CA LEU A 56 3.53 -7.21 4.03
C LEU A 56 5.05 -7.32 3.82
N LEU A 57 5.64 -8.47 4.15
CA LEU A 57 7.08 -8.70 3.96
C LEU A 57 7.49 -8.59 2.49
N ALA A 58 6.67 -9.13 1.58
CA ALA A 58 6.91 -9.05 0.14
C ALA A 58 6.85 -7.61 -0.39
N ALA A 59 5.93 -6.79 0.08
CA ALA A 59 5.86 -5.37 -0.26
C ALA A 59 7.07 -4.58 0.26
N LEU A 60 7.51 -4.85 1.50
CA LEU A 60 8.71 -4.26 2.09
C LEU A 60 9.98 -4.65 1.34
N GLU A 61 10.11 -5.94 0.97
CA GLU A 61 11.24 -6.46 0.20
C GLU A 61 11.31 -5.79 -1.17
N TYR A 62 10.16 -5.64 -1.85
CA TYR A 62 10.08 -4.93 -3.11
C TYR A 62 10.57 -3.48 -2.97
N ALA A 63 10.05 -2.74 -2.00
CA ALA A 63 10.44 -1.35 -1.79
C ALA A 63 11.96 -1.20 -1.56
N LEU A 64 12.52 -2.02 -0.68
CA LEU A 64 13.95 -1.98 -0.34
C LEU A 64 14.86 -2.41 -1.50
N SER A 65 14.48 -3.44 -2.25
CA SER A 65 15.29 -3.96 -3.36
C SER A 65 15.29 -3.05 -4.59
N HIS A 66 14.21 -2.27 -4.78
CA HIS A 66 14.10 -1.32 -5.90
C HIS A 66 14.42 0.13 -5.51
N GLY A 67 14.92 0.36 -4.30
CA GLY A 67 15.38 1.68 -3.86
C GLY A 67 14.25 2.70 -3.62
N TYR A 68 13.06 2.24 -3.26
CA TYR A 68 11.97 3.11 -2.81
C TYR A 68 12.09 3.39 -1.32
N PRO A 69 12.49 4.60 -0.91
CA PRO A 69 12.72 4.90 0.50
C PRO A 69 11.42 5.13 1.29
N ARG A 70 10.30 5.35 0.62
CA ARG A 70 9.00 5.65 1.24
C ARG A 70 7.95 4.66 0.77
N LEU A 71 7.31 3.99 1.72
CA LEU A 71 6.29 2.98 1.45
C LEU A 71 5.04 3.26 2.28
N ARG A 72 3.91 3.35 1.59
CA ARG A 72 2.58 3.32 2.19
C ARG A 72 1.95 1.98 1.90
N VAL A 73 1.47 1.29 2.94
CA VAL A 73 0.80 0.01 2.82
C VAL A 73 -0.68 0.18 3.12
N LEU A 74 -1.52 -0.37 2.24
CA LEU A 74 -2.96 -0.47 2.39
C LEU A 74 -3.36 -1.95 2.49
N THR A 75 -4.16 -2.30 3.49
CA THR A 75 -4.58 -3.68 3.77
C THR A 75 -5.97 -3.70 4.40
N ASP A 76 -6.76 -4.72 4.14
CA ASP A 76 -8.03 -4.95 4.81
C ASP A 76 -7.89 -5.77 6.12
N SER A 77 -6.66 -6.11 6.50
CA SER A 77 -6.33 -6.71 7.79
C SER A 77 -6.20 -5.66 8.89
N GLU A 78 -7.29 -5.36 9.57
CA GLU A 78 -7.28 -4.43 10.71
C GLU A 78 -6.33 -4.89 11.81
N LEU A 79 -6.29 -6.21 12.08
CA LEU A 79 -5.41 -6.78 13.09
C LEU A 79 -3.94 -6.49 12.79
N MET A 80 -3.48 -6.79 11.57
CA MET A 80 -2.10 -6.55 11.16
C MET A 80 -1.76 -5.06 11.16
N ALA A 81 -2.65 -4.20 10.64
CA ALA A 81 -2.44 -2.76 10.64
C ALA A 81 -2.24 -2.22 12.07
N ARG A 82 -3.07 -2.65 13.02
CA ARG A 82 -2.95 -2.27 14.44
C ARG A 82 -1.72 -2.85 15.13
N GLN A 83 -1.29 -4.05 14.75
CA GLN A 83 -0.07 -4.66 15.29
C GLN A 83 1.18 -3.91 14.79
N ILE A 84 1.28 -3.65 13.51
CA ILE A 84 2.44 -2.95 12.91
C ILE A 84 2.53 -1.50 13.39
N SER A 85 1.40 -0.81 13.55
CA SER A 85 1.36 0.55 14.13
C SER A 85 1.62 0.59 15.63
N GLY A 86 1.74 -0.57 16.29
CA GLY A 86 2.05 -0.66 17.73
C GLY A 86 0.85 -0.48 18.66
N GLN A 87 -0.37 -0.44 18.13
CA GLN A 87 -1.60 -0.34 18.92
C GLN A 87 -1.94 -1.69 19.58
N TYR A 88 -1.62 -2.81 18.92
CA TYR A 88 -1.84 -4.15 19.43
C TYR A 88 -0.53 -4.91 19.56
N LYS A 89 -0.45 -5.76 20.58
CA LYS A 89 0.69 -6.67 20.79
C LYS A 89 0.51 -7.94 19.95
N VAL A 90 1.58 -8.41 19.31
CA VAL A 90 1.63 -9.72 18.67
C VAL A 90 1.83 -10.78 19.78
N ARG A 91 0.83 -11.64 19.99
CA ARG A 91 0.86 -12.71 21.01
C ARG A 91 1.13 -14.08 20.40
N SER A 92 0.86 -14.26 19.10
CA SER A 92 1.08 -15.52 18.41
C SER A 92 2.57 -15.78 18.25
N PRO A 93 3.09 -16.94 18.70
CA PRO A 93 4.50 -17.30 18.51
C PRO A 93 4.85 -17.47 17.01
N ASP A 94 3.89 -17.89 16.19
CA ASP A 94 4.11 -18.07 14.74
C ASP A 94 4.20 -16.74 13.98
N LEU A 95 3.50 -15.71 14.46
CA LEU A 95 3.52 -14.38 13.84
C LEU A 95 4.66 -13.48 14.33
N LYS A 96 5.19 -13.78 15.53
CA LYS A 96 6.22 -12.94 16.14
C LYS A 96 7.47 -12.80 15.30
N PRO A 97 8.03 -13.87 14.68
CA PRO A 97 9.18 -13.74 13.79
C PRO A 97 8.90 -12.86 12.57
N LEU A 98 7.72 -12.98 11.95
CA LEU A 98 7.32 -12.18 10.79
C LEU A 98 7.16 -10.70 11.18
N PHE A 99 6.56 -10.43 12.34
CA PHE A 99 6.44 -9.09 12.89
C PHE A 99 7.82 -8.46 13.14
N ASP A 100 8.75 -9.19 13.76
CA ASP A 100 10.09 -8.68 14.06
C ASP A 100 10.87 -8.43 12.76
N GLN A 101 10.74 -9.30 11.75
CA GLN A 101 11.31 -9.10 10.43
C GLN A 101 10.72 -7.86 9.75
N ALA A 102 9.41 -7.70 9.76
CA ALA A 102 8.75 -6.51 9.19
C ALA A 102 9.24 -5.23 9.87
N ARG A 103 9.34 -5.22 11.21
CA ARG A 103 9.88 -4.08 11.97
C ARG A 103 11.32 -3.74 11.62
N ALA A 104 12.16 -4.75 11.41
CA ALA A 104 13.56 -4.56 10.98
C ALA A 104 13.64 -3.98 9.55
N MET A 105 12.78 -4.42 8.65
CA MET A 105 12.72 -3.90 7.29
C MET A 105 12.16 -2.46 7.24
N ILE A 106 11.11 -2.18 8.01
CA ILE A 106 10.53 -0.84 8.15
C ILE A 106 11.56 0.17 8.65
N ALA A 107 12.43 -0.23 9.59
CA ALA A 107 13.48 0.65 10.14
C ALA A 107 14.54 1.08 9.09
N ARG A 108 14.59 0.40 7.94
CA ARG A 108 15.49 0.72 6.81
C ARG A 108 14.89 1.72 5.82
N LEU A 109 13.59 2.00 5.93
CA LEU A 109 12.90 2.98 5.09
C LEU A 109 12.99 4.38 5.71
N GLU A 110 12.98 5.42 4.88
CA GLU A 110 12.90 6.82 5.34
C GLU A 110 11.51 7.12 5.93
N SER A 111 10.47 6.54 5.31
CA SER A 111 9.09 6.71 5.76
C SER A 111 8.28 5.45 5.49
N PHE A 112 7.49 5.06 6.48
CA PHE A 112 6.57 3.96 6.39
C PHE A 112 5.24 4.33 7.04
N SER A 113 4.14 3.97 6.37
CA SER A 113 2.80 4.01 6.95
C SER A 113 2.01 2.76 6.56
N ILE A 114 1.14 2.32 7.44
CA ILE A 114 0.19 1.23 7.16
C ILE A 114 -1.21 1.69 7.57
N ARG A 115 -2.19 1.44 6.70
CA ARG A 115 -3.59 1.79 6.95
C ARG A 115 -4.49 0.61 6.65
N HIS A 116 -5.50 0.46 7.49
CA HIS A 116 -6.63 -0.40 7.18
C HIS A 116 -7.52 0.30 6.14
N VAL A 117 -7.94 -0.45 5.12
CA VAL A 117 -8.91 -0.03 4.11
C VAL A 117 -10.02 -1.07 4.02
N TYR A 118 -11.19 -0.69 3.53
CA TYR A 118 -12.25 -1.65 3.28
C TYR A 118 -11.90 -2.54 2.10
N ARG A 119 -12.41 -3.77 2.09
CA ARG A 119 -12.12 -4.79 1.07
C ARG A 119 -12.39 -4.30 -0.36
N GLU A 120 -13.39 -3.43 -0.53
CA GLU A 120 -13.72 -2.83 -1.81
C GLU A 120 -12.58 -1.98 -2.40
N GLN A 121 -11.71 -1.46 -1.55
CA GLN A 121 -10.53 -0.66 -1.93
C GLN A 121 -9.27 -1.52 -2.07
N ASN A 122 -9.34 -2.83 -1.74
CA ASN A 122 -8.22 -3.78 -1.80
C ASN A 122 -8.42 -4.91 -2.82
N ARG A 123 -9.36 -4.73 -3.77
CA ARG A 123 -9.83 -5.78 -4.70
C ARG A 123 -8.72 -6.41 -5.53
N GLU A 124 -7.74 -5.65 -5.97
CA GLU A 124 -6.68 -6.17 -6.84
C GLU A 124 -5.76 -7.12 -6.08
N ALA A 125 -5.35 -6.78 -4.86
CA ALA A 125 -4.56 -7.66 -4.01
C ALA A 125 -5.34 -8.93 -3.64
N ASP A 126 -6.63 -8.82 -3.26
CA ASP A 126 -7.53 -9.94 -3.00
C ASP A 126 -7.64 -10.88 -4.23
N ARG A 127 -7.88 -10.29 -5.43
CA ARG A 127 -7.95 -11.06 -6.68
C ARG A 127 -6.67 -11.84 -6.95
N LEU A 128 -5.52 -11.21 -6.75
CA LEU A 128 -4.20 -11.82 -6.96
C LEU A 128 -3.96 -12.98 -5.99
N ALA A 129 -4.27 -12.82 -4.71
CA ALA A 129 -4.14 -13.87 -3.71
C ALA A 129 -5.05 -15.06 -4.05
N ASN A 130 -6.30 -14.81 -4.41
CA ASN A 130 -7.25 -15.84 -4.80
C ASN A 130 -6.79 -16.58 -6.07
N GLN A 131 -6.31 -15.86 -7.08
CA GLN A 131 -5.78 -16.48 -8.30
C GLN A 131 -4.58 -17.38 -8.01
N ALA A 132 -3.65 -16.97 -7.14
CA ALA A 132 -2.50 -17.79 -6.78
C ALA A 132 -2.92 -19.10 -6.09
N MET A 133 -3.97 -19.09 -5.27
CA MET A 133 -4.53 -20.31 -4.67
C MET A 133 -5.17 -21.20 -5.73
N ASP A 134 -5.96 -20.63 -6.67
CA ASP A 134 -6.60 -21.36 -7.76
C ASP A 134 -5.58 -22.05 -8.68
N ASP A 135 -4.51 -21.35 -9.03
CA ASP A 135 -3.46 -21.88 -9.90
C ASP A 135 -2.69 -23.01 -9.22
N ALA A 136 -2.48 -22.93 -7.91
CA ALA A 136 -1.86 -23.99 -7.13
C ALA A 136 -2.75 -25.26 -7.07
N GLU A 137 -4.07 -25.08 -6.87
CA GLU A 137 -5.02 -26.19 -6.86
C GLU A 137 -5.15 -26.88 -8.23
N ARG A 138 -5.03 -26.13 -9.31
CA ARG A 138 -5.08 -26.66 -10.69
C ARG A 138 -3.78 -27.32 -11.12
N GLY A 139 -2.79 -27.46 -10.25
CA GLY A 139 -1.49 -28.04 -10.58
C GLY A 139 -0.64 -27.21 -11.54
N LYS A 140 -1.00 -25.96 -11.79
CA LYS A 140 -0.17 -24.97 -12.49
C LYS A 140 0.85 -24.40 -11.50
N GLY A 141 1.72 -25.28 -10.99
CA GLY A 141 2.67 -24.95 -9.96
C GLY A 141 3.55 -23.78 -10.34
N SER A 142 3.52 -22.79 -9.45
CA SER A 142 4.58 -21.83 -9.14
C SER A 142 5.52 -21.44 -10.29
N ARG A 143 5.00 -20.70 -11.26
CA ARG A 143 5.81 -19.67 -11.90
C ARG A 143 5.69 -18.45 -10.99
N SER A 144 6.74 -18.16 -10.21
CA SER A 144 6.94 -16.81 -9.70
C SER A 144 6.87 -15.87 -10.90
N PRO A 145 5.89 -14.98 -11.02
CA PRO A 145 6.01 -13.92 -11.99
C PRO A 145 7.17 -13.06 -11.50
N SER A 146 8.25 -13.02 -12.28
CA SER A 146 9.16 -11.88 -12.20
C SER A 146 8.32 -10.61 -12.26
N PRO A 147 8.60 -9.59 -11.47
CA PRO A 147 7.85 -8.34 -11.52
C PRO A 147 7.92 -7.78 -12.93
N HIS A 148 6.85 -7.99 -13.71
CA HIS A 148 6.70 -7.36 -15.02
C HIS A 148 6.08 -5.98 -14.80
N PRO A 149 6.68 -4.93 -15.31
CA PRO A 149 6.01 -3.63 -15.39
C PRO A 149 4.73 -3.82 -16.22
N LEU A 150 3.60 -3.40 -15.68
CA LEU A 150 2.35 -3.31 -16.40
C LEU A 150 2.50 -2.20 -17.46
N VAL A 151 2.89 -2.56 -18.66
CA VAL A 151 2.74 -1.67 -19.82
C VAL A 151 1.28 -1.71 -20.24
N PRO A 152 0.59 -0.56 -20.38
CA PRO A 152 -0.75 -0.56 -20.93
C PRO A 152 -0.71 -1.17 -22.33
N SER A 153 -1.53 -2.19 -22.55
CA SER A 153 -1.74 -2.82 -23.87
C SER A 153 -2.31 -1.77 -24.83
N ALA A 154 -1.46 -1.28 -25.70
CA ALA A 154 -1.87 -0.50 -26.87
C ALA A 154 -2.36 -1.48 -27.94
N SER A 155 -3.63 -1.84 -27.89
CA SER A 155 -4.34 -2.43 -29.00
C SER A 155 -5.80 -2.01 -28.92
N GLU A 156 -6.10 -0.96 -29.61
CA GLU A 156 -7.27 -0.65 -30.41
C GLU A 156 -7.39 0.87 -30.52
N GLU A 157 -6.83 1.42 -31.60
CA GLU A 157 -7.40 2.49 -32.38
C GLU A 157 -6.44 2.87 -33.50
N ALA A 158 -6.47 2.07 -34.55
CA ALA A 158 -5.98 2.47 -35.85
C ALA A 158 -7.17 2.53 -36.81
N SER A 159 -7.91 3.63 -36.82
CA SER A 159 -8.60 4.05 -38.04
C SER A 159 -9.13 5.49 -37.94
N ALA A 160 -8.74 6.28 -38.95
CA ALA A 160 -9.33 7.56 -39.36
C ALA A 160 -9.06 8.80 -38.47
N ASN A 161 -8.18 9.72 -38.83
CA ASN A 161 -8.43 10.68 -39.85
C ASN A 161 -7.25 11.65 -40.02
N ARG A 162 -6.74 11.73 -41.21
CA ARG A 162 -5.88 12.84 -41.70
C ARG A 162 -6.75 14.08 -41.86
N ARG A 163 -6.40 15.22 -41.26
CA ARG A 163 -6.38 16.53 -41.95
C ARG A 163 -6.07 17.68 -41.00
N VAL A 164 -5.04 18.40 -41.43
CA VAL A 164 -4.79 19.86 -41.53
C VAL A 164 -4.40 20.61 -40.25
N ALA A 165 -3.23 21.24 -40.45
CA ALA A 165 -2.58 22.24 -39.61
C ALA A 165 -3.39 23.52 -39.46
N GLU A 166 -3.24 24.22 -38.35
CA GLU A 166 -2.78 25.61 -38.28
C GLU A 166 -2.90 26.16 -36.85
N GLY A 167 -1.86 26.69 -36.42
CA GLY A 167 -1.47 27.63 -35.45
C GLY A 167 -2.49 28.31 -34.52
N VAL A 168 -2.23 28.22 -33.22
CA VAL A 168 -2.55 29.30 -32.24
C VAL A 168 -1.52 29.25 -31.12
N ALA A 169 -0.99 30.41 -30.79
CA ALA A 169 0.03 30.72 -29.80
C ALA A 169 -0.35 30.39 -28.37
N PRO A 170 0.63 30.25 -27.44
CA PRO A 170 0.39 29.84 -26.07
C PRO A 170 -0.17 30.98 -25.20
N ALA A 171 -1.19 30.68 -24.42
CA ALA A 171 -1.70 31.55 -23.36
C ALA A 171 -1.05 31.19 -21.99
N PRO A 172 -1.02 32.12 -21.02
CA PRO A 172 0.03 32.22 -20.00
C PRO A 172 -0.15 31.29 -18.80
N HIS A 173 1.00 30.99 -18.21
CA HIS A 173 1.27 30.24 -16.99
C HIS A 173 0.26 30.44 -15.86
N ALA A 174 -0.46 29.37 -15.49
CA ALA A 174 -1.08 29.25 -14.18
C ALA A 174 0.03 28.92 -13.15
N SER A 175 0.21 29.83 -12.22
CA SER A 175 1.14 29.75 -11.10
C SER A 175 0.87 28.48 -10.27
N THR A 176 1.82 27.58 -10.23
CA THR A 176 1.80 26.39 -9.37
C THR A 176 2.01 26.88 -7.93
N MET A 177 0.93 27.02 -7.18
CA MET A 177 1.02 27.23 -5.74
C MET A 177 1.54 25.94 -5.10
N ALA A 178 2.68 26.04 -4.44
CA ALA A 178 3.20 24.99 -3.58
C ALA A 178 2.15 24.59 -2.51
N PRO A 179 2.04 23.31 -2.15
CA PRO A 179 1.12 22.88 -1.11
C PRO A 179 1.38 23.64 0.18
N PRO A 180 0.34 24.09 0.91
CA PRO A 180 0.50 24.82 2.16
C PRO A 180 1.29 23.98 3.17
N LYS A 181 2.32 24.57 3.79
CA LYS A 181 3.10 23.91 4.84
C LYS A 181 2.17 23.49 5.98
N PRO A 182 2.33 22.29 6.54
CA PRO A 182 1.52 21.83 7.66
C PRO A 182 1.64 22.80 8.84
N ARG A 183 0.50 23.24 9.38
CA ARG A 183 0.48 24.13 10.54
C ARG A 183 0.46 23.28 11.81
N PRO A 184 1.43 23.45 12.74
CA PRO A 184 1.41 22.72 14.00
C PRO A 184 0.23 23.21 14.87
N VAL A 185 -0.54 22.25 15.37
CA VAL A 185 -1.62 22.48 16.32
C VAL A 185 -1.22 21.88 17.66
N ALA A 186 -1.30 22.67 18.74
CA ALA A 186 -1.07 22.15 20.07
C ALA A 186 -2.31 21.34 20.53
N ALA A 187 -2.07 20.15 21.10
CA ALA A 187 -3.12 19.32 21.63
C ALA A 187 -2.65 18.60 22.90
N THR A 188 -3.60 18.29 23.79
CA THR A 188 -3.36 17.47 25.00
C THR A 188 -3.88 16.06 24.76
N PHE A 189 -3.08 15.05 25.11
CA PHE A 189 -3.50 13.66 25.03
C PHE A 189 -4.00 13.19 26.41
N GLN A 190 -5.30 12.85 26.50
CA GLN A 190 -5.92 12.31 27.70
C GLN A 190 -6.81 11.11 27.38
N LYS A 191 -6.67 10.03 28.13
CA LYS A 191 -7.52 8.83 28.05
C LYS A 191 -7.69 8.25 26.63
N GLY A 192 -6.64 8.31 25.81
CA GLY A 192 -6.69 7.76 24.44
C GLY A 192 -7.17 8.75 23.38
N VAL A 193 -7.53 9.98 23.73
CA VAL A 193 -8.05 11.01 22.83
C VAL A 193 -7.13 12.23 22.80
N LEU A 194 -6.92 12.79 21.60
CA LEU A 194 -6.25 14.07 21.41
C LEU A 194 -7.26 15.21 21.48
N HIS A 195 -7.02 16.15 22.39
CA HIS A 195 -7.80 17.36 22.57
C HIS A 195 -7.03 18.56 22.02
N PRO A 196 -7.36 19.09 20.82
CA PRO A 196 -6.72 20.26 20.28
C PRO A 196 -7.03 21.49 21.15
N HIS A 197 -6.03 22.35 21.35
CA HIS A 197 -6.21 23.58 22.13
C HIS A 197 -6.91 24.70 21.33
N THR A 198 -7.04 24.53 20.02
CA THR A 198 -7.73 25.43 19.10
C THR A 198 -8.76 24.66 18.28
N GLN A 199 -9.88 25.28 17.99
CA GLN A 199 -10.90 24.71 17.10
C GLN A 199 -10.31 24.55 15.71
N LEU A 200 -10.33 23.33 15.16
CA LEU A 200 -9.86 23.04 13.82
C LEU A 200 -10.99 23.30 12.83
N PRO A 201 -10.72 23.94 11.68
CA PRO A 201 -11.72 24.16 10.64
C PRO A 201 -11.92 22.87 9.84
N LEU A 202 -12.42 21.83 10.50
CA LEU A 202 -12.70 20.52 9.90
C LEU A 202 -14.21 20.37 9.76
N LEU A 203 -14.65 19.74 8.67
CA LEU A 203 -16.04 19.35 8.45
C LEU A 203 -16.32 18.00 9.13
N ASP A 204 -17.58 17.79 9.51
CA ASP A 204 -17.99 16.52 10.12
C ASP A 204 -17.79 15.37 9.12
N GLY A 205 -17.00 14.34 9.50
CA GLY A 205 -16.62 13.23 8.63
C GLY A 205 -15.36 13.45 7.79
N GLU A 206 -14.67 14.59 7.93
CA GLU A 206 -13.41 14.85 7.22
C GLU A 206 -12.27 14.01 7.82
N GLU A 207 -11.59 13.21 6.97
CA GLU A 207 -10.41 12.46 7.36
C GLU A 207 -9.18 13.37 7.36
N VAL A 208 -8.43 13.36 8.45
CA VAL A 208 -7.20 14.15 8.59
C VAL A 208 -6.02 13.28 8.99
N ASP A 209 -4.87 13.56 8.41
CA ASP A 209 -3.60 12.97 8.81
C ASP A 209 -2.94 13.80 9.90
N LEU A 210 -2.61 13.18 11.04
CA LEU A 210 -1.97 13.83 12.18
C LEU A 210 -0.54 13.32 12.37
N GLU A 211 0.43 14.22 12.34
CA GLU A 211 1.80 13.95 12.78
C GLU A 211 1.94 14.40 14.24
N ILE A 212 2.15 13.46 15.17
CA ILE A 212 2.27 13.75 16.60
C ILE A 212 3.75 13.92 16.95
N ARG A 213 4.13 15.16 17.37
CA ARG A 213 5.45 15.45 17.92
C ARG A 213 5.34 15.72 19.41
N ARG A 214 6.07 14.96 20.22
CA ARG A 214 6.15 15.25 21.68
C ARG A 214 6.98 16.52 21.89
N LYS A 215 6.44 17.46 22.68
CA LYS A 215 7.24 18.54 23.22
C LYS A 215 8.18 17.93 24.29
N LYS A 216 9.49 18.16 24.16
CA LYS A 216 10.46 17.87 25.23
C LYS A 216 10.29 18.86 26.36
#